data_146b778988fb2cf9c6eec59d42f081ff
#
_entry.id   146b778988fb2cf9c6eec59d42f081ff
#
_cell.length_a   1.000
_cell.length_b   1.000
_cell.length_c   1.000
_cell.angle_alpha   90.00
_cell.angle_beta   90.00
_cell.angle_gamma   90.00
#
_symmetry.space_group_name_H-M   'P 1'
#
loop_
_entity.id
_entity.type
_entity.pdbx_description
1 polymer ?
#
loop_
_entity_poly.entity_id
_entity_poly.type
_entity_poly.pdbx_seq_one_letter_code
_entity_poly.pdbx_strand_id
1 'polypeptide(L)' 'MIDRGSTVRILRKESYWFNQTGTVATVDQSGIRYPVVVRFDSVNYAGTNTNNFALDELVEVKKEK' A
#
# COMPACT_ATOMS: atom_id res chain seq x y z
N MET A 1 11.48 2.27 7.25
CA MET A 1 10.41 3.28 7.33
C MET A 1 9.68 3.36 6.00
N ILE A 2 8.38 3.45 6.03
CA ILE A 2 7.58 3.46 4.81
C ILE A 2 7.53 4.87 4.25
N ASP A 3 8.00 5.03 3.02
CA ASP A 3 8.05 6.29 2.34
C ASP A 3 7.55 6.14 0.92
N ARG A 4 7.41 7.26 0.24
CA ARG A 4 7.11 7.25 -1.17
C ARG A 4 8.17 6.44 -1.92
N GLY A 5 7.71 5.50 -2.71
CA GLY A 5 8.59 4.59 -3.46
C GLY A 5 8.91 3.30 -2.73
N SER A 6 8.53 3.17 -1.47
CA SER A 6 8.74 1.93 -0.74
C SER A 6 7.86 0.82 -1.30
N THR A 7 8.36 -0.42 -1.23
CA THR A 7 7.55 -1.59 -1.54
C THR A 7 6.97 -2.12 -0.24
N VAL A 8 5.67 -2.37 -0.22
CA VAL A 8 4.98 -2.79 1.00
C VAL A 8 4.07 -3.97 0.68
N ARG A 9 3.85 -4.79 1.71
CA ARG A 9 2.89 -5.89 1.64
C ARG A 9 1.65 -5.52 2.42
N ILE A 10 0.49 -5.87 1.89
CA ILE A 10 -0.78 -5.50 2.49
C ILE A 10 -1.16 -6.53 3.55
N LEU A 11 -1.44 -6.05 4.76
CA LEU A 11 -1.82 -6.90 5.88
C LEU A 11 -3.31 -6.83 6.19
N ARG A 12 -4.07 -6.02 5.49
CA ARG A 12 -5.50 -5.90 5.72
C ARG A 12 -6.21 -7.09 5.10
N LYS A 13 -6.82 -7.92 5.92
CA LYS A 13 -7.45 -9.15 5.46
C LYS A 13 -8.65 -8.91 4.56
N GLU A 14 -9.32 -7.78 4.71
CA GLU A 14 -10.48 -7.44 3.90
C GLU A 14 -10.12 -6.86 2.55
N SER A 15 -8.85 -6.58 2.32
CA SER A 15 -8.45 -5.94 1.08
C SER A 15 -8.37 -6.96 -0.05
N TYR A 16 -8.75 -6.49 -1.24
CA TYR A 16 -8.56 -7.29 -2.45
C TYR A 16 -7.09 -7.68 -2.63
N TRP A 17 -6.19 -6.82 -2.16
CA TRP A 17 -4.75 -7.04 -2.32
C TRP A 17 -4.10 -7.66 -1.09
N PHE A 18 -4.88 -8.29 -0.23
CA PHE A 18 -4.31 -8.89 0.97
C PHE A 18 -3.16 -9.81 0.61
N ASN A 19 -2.04 -9.65 1.29
CA ASN A 19 -0.85 -10.46 1.12
C ASN A 19 -0.11 -10.20 -0.21
N GLN A 20 -0.51 -9.16 -0.95
CA GLN A 20 0.19 -8.77 -2.17
C GLN A 20 1.06 -7.56 -1.88
N THR A 21 2.03 -7.33 -2.76
CA THR A 21 2.92 -6.19 -2.60
C THR A 21 2.54 -5.09 -3.57
N GLY A 22 2.82 -3.87 -3.16
CA GLY A 22 2.60 -2.70 -3.99
C GLY A 22 3.65 -1.65 -3.70
N THR A 23 3.61 -0.57 -4.45
CA THR A 23 4.55 0.54 -4.28
C THR A 23 3.82 1.74 -3.69
N VAL A 24 4.42 2.36 -2.68
CA VAL A 24 3.85 3.54 -2.06
C VAL A 24 3.94 4.70 -3.04
N ALA A 25 2.79 5.26 -3.40
CA ALA A 25 2.73 6.41 -4.29
C ALA A 25 2.93 7.70 -3.53
N THR A 26 2.34 7.79 -2.34
CA THR A 26 2.50 8.99 -1.51
C THR A 26 2.13 8.64 -0.07
N VAL A 27 2.63 9.47 0.85
CA VAL A 27 2.28 9.35 2.27
C VAL A 27 1.77 10.70 2.71
N ASP A 28 0.51 10.74 3.14
CA ASP A 28 -0.10 11.97 3.63
C ASP A 28 0.31 12.19 5.08
N GLN A 29 0.75 13.39 5.40
CA GLN A 29 1.23 13.68 6.73
C GLN A 29 0.28 14.58 7.51
N SER A 30 -0.96 14.69 7.06
CA SER A 30 -1.93 15.54 7.73
C SER A 30 -2.60 14.86 8.91
N GLY A 31 -2.25 13.60 9.19
CA GLY A 31 -2.84 12.90 10.34
C GLY A 31 -4.12 12.16 10.05
N ILE A 32 -4.43 11.94 8.78
CA ILE A 32 -5.62 11.19 8.42
C ILE A 32 -5.46 9.71 8.77
N ARG A 33 -6.59 9.00 8.77
CA ARG A 33 -6.61 7.61 9.23
C ARG A 33 -5.85 6.67 8.30
N TYR A 34 -5.96 6.89 6.99
CA TYR A 34 -5.31 6.04 6.00
C TYR A 34 -4.37 6.89 5.14
N PRO A 35 -3.21 7.21 5.68
CA PRO A 35 -2.34 8.20 5.03
C PRO A 35 -1.51 7.65 3.87
N VAL A 36 -1.42 6.34 3.71
CA VAL A 36 -0.52 5.75 2.73
C VAL A 36 -1.31 5.33 1.50
N VAL A 37 -0.95 5.89 0.34
CA VAL A 37 -1.54 5.51 -0.93
C VAL A 37 -0.60 4.52 -1.60
N VAL A 38 -1.09 3.31 -1.88
CA VAL A 38 -0.29 2.24 -2.45
C VAL A 38 -0.80 1.92 -3.84
N ARG A 39 0.12 1.82 -4.78
CA ARG A 39 -0.19 1.49 -6.17
C ARG A 39 0.21 0.04 -6.43
N PHE A 40 -0.65 -0.68 -7.12
CA PHE A 40 -0.43 -2.08 -7.47
C PHE A 40 -0.24 -2.24 -8.96
N ASP A 41 0.38 -3.33 -9.36
CA ASP A 41 0.65 -3.59 -10.78
C ASP A 41 -0.60 -3.98 -11.55
N SER A 42 -1.59 -4.56 -10.86
CA SER A 42 -2.83 -4.99 -11.51
C SER A 42 -4.00 -4.26 -10.89
N VAL A 43 -5.10 -4.18 -11.66
CA VAL A 43 -6.33 -3.57 -11.14
C VAL A 43 -7.16 -4.62 -10.42
N ASN A 44 -8.01 -4.15 -9.51
CA ASN A 44 -8.93 -5.05 -8.82
C ASN A 44 -10.19 -5.25 -9.66
N TYR A 45 -11.18 -5.92 -9.08
CA TYR A 45 -12.43 -6.21 -9.80
C TYR A 45 -13.20 -4.94 -10.17
N ALA A 46 -12.89 -3.83 -9.53
CA ALA A 46 -13.54 -2.54 -9.85
C ALA A 46 -12.71 -1.69 -10.79
N GLY A 47 -11.59 -2.21 -11.30
CA GLY A 47 -10.74 -1.48 -12.23
C GLY A 47 -9.81 -0.47 -11.56
N THR A 48 -9.62 -0.59 -10.26
CA THR A 48 -8.78 0.33 -9.50
C THR A 48 -7.47 -0.35 -9.12
N ASN A 49 -6.35 0.35 -9.24
CA ASN A 49 -5.05 -0.20 -8.88
C ASN A 49 -4.38 0.56 -7.74
N THR A 50 -5.11 1.43 -7.05
CA THR A 50 -4.57 2.14 -5.90
C THR A 50 -5.56 2.06 -4.75
N ASN A 51 -5.03 2.15 -3.53
CA ASN A 51 -5.89 2.17 -2.36
C ASN A 51 -5.13 2.83 -1.21
N ASN A 52 -5.88 3.29 -0.22
CA ASN A 52 -5.32 3.93 0.96
C ASN A 52 -5.26 2.95 2.11
N PHE A 53 -4.15 2.99 2.85
CA PHE A 53 -3.94 2.09 3.98
C PHE A 53 -3.36 2.86 5.16
N ALA A 54 -3.59 2.34 6.36
CA ALA A 54 -2.91 2.84 7.55
C ALA A 54 -1.52 2.21 7.63
N LEU A 55 -0.62 2.88 8.33
CA LEU A 55 0.75 2.40 8.43
C LEU A 55 0.83 1.02 9.08
N ASP A 56 -0.05 0.73 10.03
CA ASP A 56 -0.04 -0.57 10.71
C ASP A 56 -0.69 -1.68 9.89
N GLU A 57 -1.22 -1.36 8.72
CA GLU A 57 -1.76 -2.37 7.80
C GLU A 57 -0.75 -2.75 6.73
N LEU A 58 0.46 -2.23 6.82
CA LEU A 58 1.49 -2.44 5.82
C LEU A 58 2.76 -2.90 6.49
N VAL A 59 3.53 -3.70 5.75
CA VAL A 59 4.88 -4.04 6.18
C VAL A 59 5.82 -3.74 5.02
N GLU A 60 6.91 -3.06 5.33
CA GLU A 60 7.88 -2.71 4.30
C GLU A 60 8.63 -3.96 3.87
N VAL A 61 8.73 -4.15 2.55
CA VAL A 61 9.42 -5.29 1.97
C VAL A 61 10.66 -4.76 1.27
N LYS A 62 11.80 -5.33 1.62
CA LYS A 62 13.04 -4.96 0.96
C LYS A 62 12.99 -5.46 -0.47
N LYS A 63 13.27 -4.54 -1.39
CA LYS A 63 13.31 -4.89 -2.79
C LYS A 63 14.64 -5.57 -3.10
N GLU A 64 14.56 -6.71 -3.71
CA GLU A 64 15.77 -7.40 -4.13
C GLU A 64 16.07 -7.10 -5.57
N LYS A 65 17.33 -7.09 -5.86
CA LYS A 65 17.79 -6.82 -7.20
C LYS A 65 18.07 -8.08 -7.97
#